data_998134810390b4cf3f8f1d3cb4c05be3
#
_entry.id   998134810390b4cf3f8f1d3cb4c05be3
#
_cell.length_a   1.000
_cell.length_b   1.000
_cell.length_c   1.000
_cell.angle_alpha   90.00
_cell.angle_beta   90.00
_cell.angle_gamma   90.00
#
_symmetry.space_group_name_H-M   'P 1'
#
loop_
_entity.id
_entity.type
_entity.pdbx_description
1 polymer ?
#
loop_
_entity_poly.entity_id
_entity_poly.type
_entity_poly.pdbx_seq_one_letter_code
_entity_poly.pdbx_strand_id
1 'polypeptide(L)'
;MSTDAAYLLDSHALLWWWFDPDRLSSAVLGPLSTPFTPVLVSAASAWELSFKHHQGKLPELSGAITDLPRLLQADGFEALPISLAHGLRAGAYSQPHRDPFDRMLAAQAELDRLVLLTADPQLSTFPCQTLWGRCVDDQAASQLSLDALIQCLQPVADQSLEPG
;
A
#
# COMPACT_ATOMS: atom_id res chain seq x y z
N MET A 1 -27.26 9.85 -8.16
CA MET A 1 -26.01 9.56 -8.90
C MET A 1 -24.98 9.07 -7.88
N SER A 2 -24.69 7.79 -7.88
CA SER A 2 -23.55 7.29 -7.13
C SER A 2 -22.31 7.84 -7.80
N THR A 3 -21.61 8.75 -7.14
CA THR A 3 -20.22 9.02 -7.47
C THR A 3 -19.48 7.75 -7.10
N ASP A 4 -19.11 6.96 -8.11
CA ASP A 4 -18.32 5.77 -7.88
C ASP A 4 -17.03 6.21 -7.18
N ALA A 5 -16.84 5.72 -5.94
CA ALA A 5 -15.66 6.06 -5.17
C ALA A 5 -14.44 5.50 -5.90
N ALA A 6 -13.41 6.32 -6.05
CA ALA A 6 -12.11 5.89 -6.53
C ALA A 6 -11.19 5.63 -5.32
N TYR A 7 -10.33 4.64 -5.43
CA TYR A 7 -9.51 4.16 -4.33
C TYR A 7 -8.02 4.32 -4.63
N LEU A 8 -7.25 4.62 -3.60
CA LEU A 8 -5.80 4.65 -3.65
C LEU A 8 -5.25 3.54 -2.74
N LEU A 9 -4.47 2.63 -3.29
CA LEU A 9 -3.80 1.59 -2.51
C LEU A 9 -2.55 2.15 -1.82
N ASP A 10 -2.40 1.86 -0.53
CA ASP A 10 -1.09 2.02 0.08
C ASP A 10 -0.15 0.87 -0.32
N SER A 11 1.14 1.04 -0.05
CA SER A 11 2.16 0.07 -0.47
C SER A 11 1.97 -1.30 0.19
N HIS A 12 1.49 -1.35 1.44
CA HIS A 12 1.22 -2.61 2.14
C HIS A 12 0.02 -3.35 1.54
N ALA A 13 -1.07 -2.63 1.27
CA ALA A 13 -2.26 -3.23 0.67
C ALA A 13 -1.95 -3.81 -0.71
N LEU A 14 -1.09 -3.14 -1.50
CA LEU A 14 -0.63 -3.66 -2.78
C LEU A 14 0.20 -4.94 -2.63
N LEU A 15 1.12 -4.98 -1.67
CA LEU A 15 1.91 -6.18 -1.38
C LEU A 15 1.03 -7.34 -0.92
N TRP A 16 0.07 -7.09 -0.05
CA TRP A 16 -0.86 -8.13 0.38
C TRP A 16 -1.76 -8.62 -0.76
N TRP A 17 -2.19 -7.74 -1.63
CA TRP A 17 -2.93 -8.15 -2.83
C TRP A 17 -2.17 -9.19 -3.66
N TRP A 18 -0.87 -9.02 -3.82
CA TRP A 18 -0.06 -9.93 -4.63
C TRP A 18 0.43 -11.17 -3.89
N PHE A 19 0.76 -11.06 -2.62
CA PHE A 19 1.49 -12.12 -1.90
C PHE A 19 0.72 -12.75 -0.74
N ASP A 20 -0.22 -12.05 -0.14
CA ASP A 20 -0.97 -12.53 1.02
C ASP A 20 -2.36 -11.88 1.11
N PRO A 21 -3.25 -12.18 0.14
CA PRO A 21 -4.57 -11.54 0.04
C PRO A 21 -5.47 -11.83 1.25
N ASP A 22 -5.20 -12.86 2.04
CA ASP A 22 -5.95 -13.19 3.26
C ASP A 22 -5.80 -12.11 4.36
N ARG A 23 -4.80 -11.24 4.24
CA ARG A 23 -4.62 -10.09 5.12
C ARG A 23 -5.51 -8.89 4.76
N LEU A 24 -6.07 -8.88 3.57
CA LEU A 24 -6.97 -7.82 3.15
C LEU A 24 -8.34 -8.03 3.81
N SER A 25 -8.86 -6.95 4.40
CA SER A 25 -10.22 -6.99 4.93
C SER A 25 -11.25 -7.15 3.82
N SER A 26 -12.43 -7.64 4.15
CA SER A 26 -13.55 -7.75 3.19
C SER A 26 -13.95 -6.40 2.62
N ALA A 27 -13.82 -5.32 3.41
CA ALA A 27 -14.10 -3.95 2.95
C ALA A 27 -13.12 -3.46 1.88
N VAL A 28 -11.88 -3.96 1.89
CA VAL A 28 -10.85 -3.65 0.89
C VAL A 28 -10.95 -4.59 -0.31
N LEU A 29 -11.16 -5.89 -0.08
CA LEU A 29 -11.30 -6.88 -1.15
C LEU A 29 -12.48 -6.56 -2.10
N GLY A 30 -13.56 -6.03 -1.58
CA GLY A 30 -14.73 -5.64 -2.40
C GLY A 30 -14.35 -4.71 -3.55
N PRO A 31 -13.83 -3.50 -3.29
CA PRO A 31 -13.36 -2.59 -4.33
C PRO A 31 -12.32 -3.19 -5.27
N LEU A 32 -11.32 -3.92 -4.74
CA LEU A 32 -10.23 -4.50 -5.53
C LEU A 32 -10.70 -5.59 -6.50
N SER A 33 -11.75 -6.31 -6.14
CA SER A 33 -12.30 -7.42 -6.91
C SER A 33 -13.47 -7.02 -7.82
N THR A 34 -13.97 -5.79 -7.70
CA THR A 34 -15.12 -5.33 -8.48
C THR A 34 -14.64 -4.75 -9.81
N PRO A 35 -15.10 -5.32 -10.96
CA PRO A 35 -14.78 -4.79 -12.27
C PRO A 35 -15.18 -3.32 -12.39
N PHE A 36 -14.35 -2.53 -13.08
CA PHE A 36 -14.57 -1.11 -13.35
C PHE A 36 -14.54 -0.18 -12.13
N THR A 37 -14.24 -0.67 -10.93
CA THR A 37 -13.95 0.20 -9.80
C THR A 37 -12.57 0.86 -10.00
N PRO A 38 -12.48 2.19 -10.00
CA PRO A 38 -11.20 2.87 -10.15
C PRO A 38 -10.29 2.61 -8.93
N VAL A 39 -9.22 1.89 -9.13
CA VAL A 39 -8.17 1.62 -8.12
C VAL A 39 -6.84 2.14 -8.65
N LEU A 40 -6.22 3.03 -7.89
CA LEU A 40 -5.00 3.71 -8.28
C LEU A 40 -3.84 3.28 -7.38
N VAL A 41 -2.66 3.25 -7.97
CA VAL A 41 -1.39 3.01 -7.28
C VAL A 41 -0.47 4.20 -7.53
N SER A 42 0.00 4.81 -6.45
CA SER A 42 0.83 6.01 -6.52
C SER A 42 2.23 5.73 -7.06
N ALA A 43 2.78 6.69 -7.79
CA ALA A 43 4.20 6.75 -8.09
C ALA A 43 5.07 6.78 -6.80
N ALA A 44 4.56 7.30 -5.69
CA ALA A 44 5.22 7.23 -4.37
C ALA A 44 5.36 5.78 -3.89
N SER A 45 4.33 4.95 -4.05
CA SER A 45 4.39 3.52 -3.72
C SER A 45 5.37 2.77 -4.62
N ALA A 46 5.38 3.08 -5.91
CA ALA A 46 6.36 2.50 -6.84
C ALA A 46 7.80 2.85 -6.43
N TRP A 47 8.05 4.10 -6.04
CA TRP A 47 9.35 4.53 -5.54
C TRP A 47 9.71 3.82 -4.23
N GLU A 48 8.82 3.76 -3.26
CA GLU A 48 9.05 3.07 -1.98
C GLU A 48 9.42 1.60 -2.18
N LEU A 49 8.63 0.88 -2.96
CA LEU A 49 8.85 -0.55 -3.23
C LEU A 49 10.16 -0.80 -3.98
N SER A 50 10.45 0.01 -5.00
CA SER A 50 11.70 -0.07 -5.77
C SER A 50 12.91 0.22 -4.88
N PHE A 51 12.84 1.24 -4.04
CA PHE A 51 13.91 1.60 -3.12
C PHE A 51 14.17 0.49 -2.08
N LYS A 52 13.13 -0.06 -1.47
CA LYS A 52 13.25 -1.17 -0.51
C LYS A 52 13.76 -2.45 -1.17
N HIS A 53 13.30 -2.73 -2.39
CA HIS A 53 13.84 -3.85 -3.17
C HIS A 53 15.34 -3.68 -3.44
N HIS A 54 15.78 -2.50 -3.87
CA HIS A 54 17.19 -2.19 -4.10
C HIS A 54 18.05 -2.34 -2.83
N GLN A 55 17.48 -2.08 -1.66
CA GLN A 55 18.14 -2.32 -0.36
C GLN A 55 18.16 -3.79 0.05
N GLY A 56 17.64 -4.70 -0.75
CA GLY A 56 17.55 -6.13 -0.43
C GLY A 56 16.48 -6.50 0.59
N LYS A 57 15.58 -5.56 0.92
CA LYS A 57 14.52 -5.78 1.92
C LYS A 57 13.28 -6.50 1.35
N LEU A 58 13.12 -6.50 0.03
CA LEU A 58 11.98 -7.09 -0.70
C LEU A 58 12.47 -7.90 -1.90
N PRO A 59 13.27 -8.96 -1.70
CA PRO A 59 13.84 -9.73 -2.81
C PRO A 59 12.78 -10.41 -3.68
N GLU A 60 11.63 -10.77 -3.10
CA GLU A 60 10.48 -11.37 -3.78
C GLU A 60 9.87 -10.47 -4.85
N LEU A 61 10.12 -9.16 -4.80
CA LEU A 61 9.61 -8.19 -5.77
C LEU A 61 10.42 -8.12 -7.07
N SER A 62 11.49 -8.89 -7.24
CA SER A 62 12.40 -8.76 -8.39
C SER A 62 11.66 -8.74 -9.74
N GLY A 63 10.75 -9.69 -9.96
CA GLY A 63 9.92 -9.72 -11.17
C GLY A 63 8.89 -8.60 -11.24
N ALA A 64 8.24 -8.31 -10.10
CA ALA A 64 7.18 -7.32 -10.01
C ALA A 64 7.68 -5.89 -10.24
N ILE A 65 8.85 -5.54 -9.70
CA ILE A 65 9.44 -4.20 -9.89
C ILE A 65 9.83 -3.97 -11.34
N THR A 66 10.37 -4.98 -12.02
CA THR A 66 10.80 -4.86 -13.42
C THR A 66 9.62 -4.60 -14.36
N ASP A 67 8.46 -5.15 -14.07
CA ASP A 67 7.28 -5.09 -14.93
C ASP A 67 6.05 -4.49 -14.21
N LEU A 68 6.29 -3.61 -13.25
CA LEU A 68 5.24 -3.03 -12.41
C LEU A 68 4.08 -2.42 -13.21
N PRO A 69 4.31 -1.61 -14.26
CA PRO A 69 3.21 -1.04 -15.02
C PRO A 69 2.29 -2.10 -15.64
N ARG A 70 2.87 -3.19 -16.13
CA ARG A 70 2.11 -4.29 -16.72
C ARG A 70 1.32 -5.07 -15.69
N LEU A 71 1.88 -5.30 -14.51
CA LEU A 71 1.17 -5.97 -13.41
C LEU A 71 -0.03 -5.16 -12.94
N LEU A 72 0.13 -3.85 -12.76
CA LEU A 72 -0.96 -2.96 -12.40
C LEU A 72 -2.07 -3.00 -13.47
N GLN A 73 -1.69 -2.95 -14.73
CA GLN A 73 -2.65 -3.02 -15.84
C GLN A 73 -3.39 -4.37 -15.86
N ALA A 74 -2.69 -5.47 -15.60
CA ALA A 74 -3.28 -6.81 -15.55
C ALA A 74 -4.32 -6.94 -14.41
N ASP A 75 -4.09 -6.25 -13.29
CA ASP A 75 -5.02 -6.18 -12.16
C ASP A 75 -6.15 -5.15 -12.36
N GLY A 76 -6.10 -4.39 -13.45
CA GLY A 76 -7.06 -3.30 -13.71
C GLY A 76 -6.79 -2.05 -12.87
N PHE A 77 -5.59 -1.90 -12.31
CA PHE A 77 -5.18 -0.74 -11.54
C PHE A 77 -4.54 0.33 -12.42
N GLU A 78 -4.69 1.58 -12.03
CA GLU A 78 -4.15 2.73 -12.74
C GLU A 78 -2.99 3.37 -11.97
N ALA A 79 -1.97 3.81 -12.70
CA ALA A 79 -0.86 4.55 -12.09
C ALA A 79 -1.28 6.00 -11.80
N LEU A 80 -1.02 6.48 -10.58
CA LEU A 80 -1.28 7.86 -10.16
C LEU A 80 0.05 8.63 -10.08
N PRO A 81 0.28 9.61 -10.97
CA PRO A 81 1.47 10.45 -10.91
C PRO A 81 1.41 11.42 -9.72
N ILE A 82 2.59 11.85 -9.25
CA ILE A 82 2.72 12.90 -8.24
C ILE A 82 2.77 14.26 -8.93
N SER A 83 1.84 15.13 -8.56
CA SER A 83 1.83 16.52 -9.01
C SER A 83 2.62 17.44 -8.06
N LEU A 84 2.92 18.66 -8.52
CA LEU A 84 3.52 19.69 -7.67
C LEU A 84 2.62 20.03 -6.46
N ALA A 85 1.30 20.05 -6.66
CA ALA A 85 0.34 20.31 -5.59
C ALA A 85 0.39 19.21 -4.51
N HIS A 86 0.50 17.94 -4.91
CA HIS A 86 0.67 16.82 -3.99
C HIS A 86 1.93 16.98 -3.13
N GLY A 87 3.05 17.33 -3.75
CA GLY A 87 4.32 17.54 -3.05
C GLY A 87 4.24 18.68 -2.02
N LEU A 88 3.69 19.81 -2.41
CA LEU A 88 3.50 20.96 -1.51
C LEU A 88 2.57 20.60 -0.34
N ARG A 89 1.48 19.92 -0.61
CA ARG A 89 0.54 19.51 0.44
C ARG A 89 1.15 18.51 1.41
N ALA A 90 1.83 17.49 0.90
CA ALA A 90 2.52 16.47 1.72
C ALA A 90 3.54 17.10 2.68
N GLY A 91 4.30 18.10 2.20
CA GLY A 91 5.26 18.83 3.02
C GLY A 91 4.61 19.73 4.09
N ALA A 92 3.43 20.26 3.81
CA ALA A 92 2.75 21.24 4.67
C ALA A 92 1.93 20.63 5.82
N TYR A 93 1.74 19.33 5.89
CA TYR A 93 0.99 18.71 6.97
C TYR A 93 1.63 18.93 8.34
N SER A 94 0.81 19.30 9.32
CA SER A 94 1.22 19.50 10.73
C SER A 94 1.33 18.20 11.53
N GLN A 95 0.80 17.09 11.01
CA GLN A 95 0.85 15.79 11.66
C GLN A 95 2.31 15.37 11.91
N PRO A 96 2.60 14.78 13.09
CA PRO A 96 3.97 14.40 13.46
C PRO A 96 4.52 13.19 12.68
N HIS A 97 3.66 12.51 11.93
CA HIS A 97 4.06 11.36 11.11
C HIS A 97 5.09 11.77 10.06
N ARG A 98 6.26 11.12 10.08
CA ARG A 98 7.44 11.56 9.31
C ARG A 98 7.67 10.79 8.02
N ASP A 99 6.98 9.68 7.82
CA ASP A 99 7.17 8.88 6.61
C ASP A 99 6.76 9.69 5.36
N PRO A 100 7.69 9.96 4.44
CA PRO A 100 7.40 10.80 3.28
C PRO A 100 6.46 10.13 2.29
N PHE A 101 6.46 8.82 2.22
CA PHE A 101 5.58 8.07 1.32
C PHE A 101 4.14 8.15 1.80
N ASP A 102 3.90 7.94 3.09
CA ASP A 102 2.57 8.04 3.70
C ASP A 102 2.01 9.46 3.61
N ARG A 103 2.84 10.47 3.85
CA ARG A 103 2.44 11.88 3.66
C ARG A 103 2.03 12.18 2.22
N MET A 104 2.72 11.59 1.25
CA MET A 104 2.38 11.74 -0.16
C MET A 104 1.07 11.05 -0.51
N LEU A 105 0.85 9.83 -0.02
CA LEU A 105 -0.41 9.11 -0.22
C LEU A 105 -1.59 9.88 0.39
N ALA A 106 -1.42 10.43 1.60
CA ALA A 106 -2.44 11.24 2.23
C ALA A 106 -2.77 12.51 1.41
N ALA A 107 -1.75 13.19 0.86
CA ALA A 107 -1.94 14.36 0.03
C ALA A 107 -2.68 14.05 -1.29
N GLN A 108 -2.32 12.95 -1.93
CA GLN A 108 -3.02 12.49 -3.14
C GLN A 108 -4.48 12.13 -2.83
N ALA A 109 -4.71 11.36 -1.77
CA ALA A 109 -6.06 10.98 -1.37
C ALA A 109 -6.94 12.20 -1.04
N GLU A 110 -6.39 13.19 -0.32
CA GLU A 110 -7.10 14.43 0.00
C GLU A 110 -7.44 15.24 -1.24
N LEU A 111 -6.43 15.57 -2.05
CA LEU A 111 -6.59 16.51 -3.17
C LEU A 111 -7.37 15.91 -4.34
N ASP A 112 -7.19 14.63 -4.62
CA ASP A 112 -7.87 13.91 -5.70
C ASP A 112 -9.17 13.25 -5.25
N ARG A 113 -9.55 13.42 -3.97
CA ARG A 113 -10.78 12.86 -3.38
C ARG A 113 -10.88 11.36 -3.50
N LEU A 114 -9.77 10.68 -3.23
CA LEU A 114 -9.68 9.22 -3.25
C LEU A 114 -9.89 8.67 -1.84
N VAL A 115 -10.38 7.44 -1.76
CA VAL A 115 -10.40 6.70 -0.50
C VAL A 115 -9.10 5.90 -0.39
N LEU A 116 -8.28 6.20 0.61
CA LEU A 116 -7.02 5.52 0.85
C LEU A 116 -7.26 4.18 1.53
N LEU A 117 -6.89 3.08 0.86
CA LEU A 117 -6.98 1.73 1.39
C LEU A 117 -5.71 1.43 2.18
N THR A 118 -5.80 1.54 3.49
CA THR A 118 -4.65 1.38 4.39
C THR A 118 -5.04 0.77 5.72
N ALA A 119 -4.19 -0.12 6.23
CA ALA A 119 -4.29 -0.67 7.58
C ALA A 119 -3.62 0.22 8.63
N ASP A 120 -2.83 1.22 8.23
CA ASP A 120 -2.11 2.07 9.17
C ASP A 120 -3.03 3.11 9.81
N PRO A 121 -3.27 3.03 11.14
CA PRO A 121 -4.11 3.98 11.83
C PRO A 121 -3.53 5.41 11.85
N GLN A 122 -2.23 5.59 11.65
CA GLN A 122 -1.61 6.90 11.59
C GLN A 122 -2.06 7.70 10.36
N LEU A 123 -2.37 7.02 9.26
CA LEU A 123 -2.89 7.65 8.04
C LEU A 123 -4.29 8.25 8.23
N SER A 124 -5.08 7.72 9.17
CA SER A 124 -6.39 8.31 9.52
C SER A 124 -6.30 9.65 10.25
N THR A 125 -5.11 10.06 10.69
CA THR A 125 -4.89 11.39 11.31
C THR A 125 -4.78 12.51 10.30
N PHE A 126 -4.56 12.18 9.02
CA PHE A 126 -4.53 13.15 7.94
C PHE A 126 -5.94 13.50 7.45
N PRO A 127 -6.14 14.67 6.83
CA PRO A 127 -7.45 15.10 6.32
C PRO A 127 -7.82 14.38 4.99
N CYS A 128 -7.70 13.07 4.95
CA CYS A 128 -8.11 12.23 3.85
C CYS A 128 -9.04 11.11 4.35
N GLN A 129 -9.82 10.54 3.45
CA GLN A 129 -10.64 9.38 3.77
C GLN A 129 -9.81 8.11 3.72
N THR A 130 -9.90 7.29 4.76
CA THR A 130 -9.25 5.99 4.82
C THR A 130 -10.28 4.88 4.97
N LEU A 131 -9.98 3.71 4.45
CA LEU A 131 -10.82 2.53 4.59
C LEU A 131 -9.92 1.31 4.82
N TRP A 132 -10.26 0.55 5.88
CA TRP A 132 -9.71 -0.79 6.06
C TRP A 132 -10.78 -1.76 6.55
N GLY A 133 -11.67 -1.47 7.37
CA GLY A 133 -12.67 -2.37 7.96
C GLY A 133 -12.10 -3.28 9.05
N ARG A 134 -12.95 -3.76 9.94
CA ARG A 134 -12.55 -4.64 11.04
C ARG A 134 -12.59 -6.10 10.57
N CYS A 135 -11.44 -6.73 10.38
CA CYS A 135 -11.33 -8.17 10.57
C CYS A 135 -11.22 -8.47 12.07
N VAL A 136 -11.70 -9.62 12.49
CA VAL A 136 -11.72 -10.03 13.92
C VAL A 136 -10.29 -10.16 14.50
N ASP A 137 -9.27 -10.15 13.65
CA ASP A 137 -7.84 -10.25 14.02
C ASP A 137 -7.05 -8.96 13.83
N ASP A 138 -7.71 -7.81 13.70
CA ASP A 138 -7.12 -6.52 13.29
C ASP A 138 -6.14 -5.90 14.31
N GLN A 139 -6.03 -6.45 15.53
CA GLN A 139 -5.09 -5.93 16.52
C GLN A 139 -3.62 -6.25 16.19
N ALA A 140 -3.37 -7.27 15.38
CA ALA A 140 -2.01 -7.64 14.97
C ALA A 140 -1.53 -6.90 13.72
N ALA A 141 -2.42 -6.55 12.81
CA ALA A 141 -2.08 -5.88 11.55
C ALA A 141 -1.75 -4.38 11.74
N SER A 142 -2.37 -3.73 12.72
CA SER A 142 -2.20 -2.28 12.96
C SER A 142 -0.83 -1.86 13.48
N GLN A 143 0.05 -2.79 13.84
CA GLN A 143 1.35 -2.50 14.45
C GLN A 143 2.54 -2.82 13.54
N LEU A 144 2.30 -3.32 12.34
CA LEU A 144 3.38 -3.73 11.46
C LEU A 144 3.76 -2.58 10.52
N SER A 145 4.92 -2.00 10.75
CA SER A 145 5.61 -1.19 9.73
C SER A 145 5.95 -2.09 8.52
N LEU A 146 6.22 -1.50 7.35
CA LEU A 146 6.66 -2.27 6.19
C LEU A 146 7.89 -3.15 6.51
N ASP A 147 8.76 -2.69 7.42
CA ASP A 147 9.92 -3.44 7.88
C ASP A 147 9.53 -4.71 8.66
N ALA A 148 8.44 -4.67 9.42
CA ALA A 148 7.90 -5.85 10.10
C ALA A 148 7.19 -6.82 9.14
N LEU A 149 6.55 -6.30 8.08
CA LEU A 149 5.99 -7.10 6.99
C LEU A 149 7.07 -7.89 6.25
N ILE A 150 8.20 -7.23 5.98
CA ILE A 150 9.36 -7.86 5.35
C ILE A 150 9.86 -9.04 6.21
N GLN A 151 9.87 -8.89 7.53
CA GLN A 151 10.25 -9.99 8.42
C GLN A 151 9.24 -11.14 8.43
N CYS A 152 7.95 -10.87 8.23
CA CYS A 152 6.92 -11.90 8.14
C CYS A 152 6.92 -12.65 6.80
N LEU A 153 7.44 -12.02 5.74
CA LEU A 153 7.53 -12.61 4.39
C LEU A 153 8.86 -13.33 4.14
N GLN A 154 9.82 -13.26 5.08
CA GLN A 154 11.05 -14.05 4.97
C GLN A 154 10.70 -15.54 5.14
N PRO A 155 11.08 -16.43 4.20
CA PRO A 155 10.96 -17.86 4.42
C PRO A 155 11.73 -18.21 5.69
N VAL A 156 11.12 -19.02 6.55
CA VAL A 156 11.79 -19.61 7.69
C VAL A 156 13.00 -20.37 7.12
N ALA A 157 14.19 -19.83 7.36
CA ALA A 157 15.40 -20.53 7.00
C ALA A 157 15.36 -21.87 7.71
N ASP A 158 15.28 -22.92 6.92
CA ASP A 158 15.29 -24.32 7.37
C ASP A 158 16.57 -24.56 8.22
N GLN A 159 16.42 -24.54 9.52
CA GLN A 159 17.47 -24.96 10.47
C GLN A 159 17.44 -26.48 10.61
N SER A 160 17.70 -27.18 9.53
CA SER A 160 17.92 -28.60 9.62
C SER A 160 18.87 -29.07 8.52
N LEU A 161 20.18 -28.92 8.78
CA LEU A 161 21.22 -29.81 8.28
C LEU A 161 22.48 -29.60 9.12
N GLU A 162 22.50 -30.20 10.31
CA GLU A 162 23.75 -30.59 10.94
C GLU A 162 24.12 -31.96 10.38
N PRO A 163 25.29 -32.13 9.72
CA PRO A 163 25.81 -33.45 9.42
C PRO A 163 26.49 -34.02 10.66
N GLY A 164 25.96 -35.14 11.15
CA GLY A 164 26.67 -36.04 12.07
C GLY A 164 27.64 -36.92 11.32
#